data_8782bf1f04e9490f56648d26e5f5b633
#
_entry.id   8782bf1f04e9490f56648d26e5f5b633
#
_cell.length_a   1.000
_cell.length_b   1.000
_cell.length_c   1.000
_cell.angle_alpha   90.00
_cell.angle_beta   90.00
_cell.angle_gamma   90.00
#
_symmetry.space_group_name_H-M   'P 1'
#
loop_
_entity.id
_entity.type
_entity.pdbx_description
1 polymer ?
#
loop_
_entity_poly.entity_id
_entity_poly.type
_entity_poly.pdbx_seq_one_letter_code
_entity_poly.pdbx_strand_id
1 'polypeptide(L)'
;MQNYPRVILSLAPSWACEFEDLSIGQLIAAIRKLGFSGVSETAIGAELVSSRVSDYLQQSQPGVYISSACPVVVEYIRKYSAEHTPAITPMLSPMLAHARILKDYYGNDLKVIFAGPCICKKLEADHFKELVEVAITFKDLKNWFEKENIHPEQLTPAAEDHFIPWQAGIGSLYPVEGGMLPGIDGESKEIVKMAFSDLSNIKDV
;
A
#
# COMPACT_ATOMS: atom_id res chain seq x y z
N MET A 1 25.26 22.08 3.03
CA MET A 1 24.00 21.32 3.05
C MET A 1 24.37 19.85 2.88
N GLN A 2 24.20 19.03 3.90
CA GLN A 2 24.41 17.60 3.75
C GLN A 2 23.29 17.05 2.85
N ASN A 3 23.65 16.56 1.67
CA ASN A 3 22.73 15.86 0.77
C ASN A 3 22.44 14.46 1.37
N TYR A 4 21.57 14.39 2.37
CA TYR A 4 21.00 13.12 2.75
C TYR A 4 20.04 12.67 1.63
N PRO A 5 20.08 11.40 1.24
CA PRO A 5 19.10 10.88 0.31
C PRO A 5 17.71 11.14 0.88
N ARG A 6 16.80 11.65 0.05
CA ARG A 6 15.40 11.88 0.45
C ARG A 6 14.78 10.55 0.81
N VAL A 7 14.17 10.49 1.98
CA VAL A 7 13.46 9.32 2.48
C VAL A 7 11.99 9.68 2.67
N ILE A 8 11.09 8.95 2.02
CA ILE A 8 9.64 9.11 2.16
C ILE A 8 9.06 7.85 2.78
N LEU A 9 8.15 8.03 3.76
CA LEU A 9 7.33 6.95 4.28
C LEU A 9 6.09 6.77 3.41
N SER A 10 5.90 5.59 2.83
CA SER A 10 4.65 5.14 2.22
C SER A 10 3.78 4.54 3.32
N LEU A 11 2.70 5.23 3.69
CA LEU A 11 1.84 4.87 4.81
C LEU A 11 0.59 4.13 4.31
N ALA A 12 0.37 2.90 4.80
CA ALA A 12 -0.82 2.12 4.44
C ALA A 12 -2.11 2.79 4.92
N PRO A 13 -3.20 2.78 4.14
CA PRO A 13 -4.42 3.52 4.47
C PRO A 13 -5.12 3.04 5.76
N SER A 14 -4.84 1.83 6.24
CA SER A 14 -5.30 1.32 7.55
C SER A 14 -4.70 2.05 8.76
N TRP A 15 -3.83 3.05 8.54
CA TRP A 15 -3.32 3.92 9.60
C TRP A 15 -4.47 4.55 10.40
N ALA A 16 -5.59 4.88 9.75
CA ALA A 16 -6.73 5.53 10.38
C ALA A 16 -7.37 4.69 11.50
N CYS A 17 -7.33 3.35 11.37
CA CYS A 17 -7.81 2.45 12.42
C CYS A 17 -6.74 2.18 13.48
N GLU A 18 -5.46 2.19 13.10
CA GLU A 18 -4.36 1.86 14.01
C GLU A 18 -3.96 3.02 14.91
N PHE A 19 -4.18 4.26 14.45
CA PHE A 19 -3.83 5.51 15.13
C PHE A 19 -5.06 6.39 15.28
N GLU A 20 -6.21 5.80 15.68
CA GLU A 20 -7.52 6.46 15.77
C GLU A 20 -7.55 7.69 16.68
N ASP A 21 -6.69 7.72 17.70
CA ASP A 21 -6.55 8.84 18.64
C ASP A 21 -5.71 10.00 18.09
N LEU A 22 -5.12 9.87 16.89
CA LEU A 22 -4.25 10.87 16.29
C LEU A 22 -4.89 11.52 15.07
N SER A 23 -4.74 12.83 14.95
CA SER A 23 -4.96 13.46 13.65
C SER A 23 -3.83 13.06 12.67
N ILE A 24 -4.13 13.04 11.37
CA ILE A 24 -3.11 12.73 10.36
C ILE A 24 -1.91 13.70 10.43
N GLY A 25 -2.15 14.97 10.71
CA GLY A 25 -1.09 15.96 10.89
C GLY A 25 -0.15 15.60 12.05
N GLN A 26 -0.69 15.14 13.19
CA GLN A 26 0.13 14.69 14.33
C GLN A 26 0.98 13.48 13.97
N LEU A 27 0.39 12.50 13.26
CA LEU A 27 1.12 11.30 12.83
C LEU A 27 2.23 11.67 11.84
N ILE A 28 1.96 12.55 10.87
CA ILE A 28 2.97 13.03 9.91
C ILE A 28 4.07 13.82 10.62
N ALA A 29 3.72 14.70 11.54
CA ALA A 29 4.70 15.45 12.34
C ALA A 29 5.62 14.51 13.12
N ALA A 30 5.07 13.44 13.74
CA ALA A 30 5.85 12.43 14.45
C ALA A 30 6.80 11.66 13.52
N ILE A 31 6.31 11.24 12.36
CA ILE A 31 7.11 10.54 11.34
C ILE A 31 8.25 11.44 10.84
N ARG A 32 7.99 12.72 10.60
CA ARG A 32 9.03 13.67 10.19
C ARG A 32 10.10 13.87 11.27
N LYS A 33 9.74 13.81 12.55
CA LYS A 33 10.72 13.83 13.65
C LYS A 33 11.65 12.62 13.67
N LEU A 34 11.22 11.48 13.10
CA LEU A 34 12.12 10.33 12.86
C LEU A 34 13.12 10.55 11.71
N GLY A 35 13.05 11.69 11.02
CA GLY A 35 13.98 12.06 9.96
C GLY A 35 13.45 11.84 8.53
N PHE A 36 12.19 11.44 8.37
CA PHE A 36 11.57 11.35 7.05
C PHE A 36 11.37 12.74 6.43
N SER A 37 11.62 12.85 5.11
CA SER A 37 11.40 14.08 4.35
C SER A 37 9.91 14.36 4.12
N GLY A 38 9.07 13.33 4.20
CA GLY A 38 7.63 13.43 4.02
C GLY A 38 6.95 12.08 4.16
N VAL A 39 5.63 12.13 4.13
CA VAL A 39 4.76 10.95 4.19
C VAL A 39 3.81 10.96 2.99
N SER A 40 3.62 9.81 2.38
CA SER A 40 2.74 9.63 1.22
C SER A 40 1.79 8.46 1.44
N GLU A 41 0.59 8.55 0.92
CA GLU A 41 -0.42 7.49 1.09
C GLU A 41 -0.20 6.34 0.10
N THR A 42 -0.04 5.13 0.59
CA THR A 42 -0.01 3.91 -0.27
C THR A 42 -1.30 3.75 -1.08
N ALA A 43 -2.38 4.38 -0.63
CA ALA A 43 -3.67 4.43 -1.33
C ALA A 43 -3.57 4.97 -2.77
N ILE A 44 -2.61 5.87 -3.06
CA ILE A 44 -2.30 6.33 -4.43
C ILE A 44 -1.89 5.16 -5.33
N GLY A 45 -1.05 4.26 -4.80
CA GLY A 45 -0.66 3.04 -5.51
C GLY A 45 -1.84 2.07 -5.69
N ALA A 46 -2.75 2.03 -4.72
CA ALA A 46 -3.97 1.22 -4.80
C ALA A 46 -4.90 1.70 -5.93
N GLU A 47 -5.07 3.00 -6.11
CA GLU A 47 -5.82 3.57 -7.23
C GLU A 47 -5.23 3.19 -8.59
N LEU A 48 -3.91 3.30 -8.73
CA LEU A 48 -3.23 2.88 -9.95
C LEU A 48 -3.44 1.38 -10.22
N VAL A 49 -3.34 0.53 -9.19
CA VAL A 49 -3.57 -0.91 -9.34
C VAL A 49 -4.99 -1.20 -9.80
N SER A 50 -6.02 -0.59 -9.19
CA SER A 50 -7.41 -0.75 -9.63
C SER A 50 -7.61 -0.33 -11.08
N SER A 51 -7.08 0.82 -11.48
CA SER A 51 -7.16 1.29 -12.88
C SER A 51 -6.47 0.30 -13.83
N ARG A 52 -5.28 -0.19 -13.50
CA ARG A 52 -4.55 -1.16 -14.35
C ARG A 52 -5.24 -2.51 -14.42
N VAL A 53 -5.84 -2.97 -13.32
CA VAL A 53 -6.67 -4.18 -13.34
C VAL A 53 -7.89 -3.99 -14.23
N SER A 54 -8.55 -2.83 -14.18
CA SER A 54 -9.66 -2.49 -15.06
C SER A 54 -9.24 -2.56 -16.53
N ASP A 55 -8.16 -1.88 -16.93
CA ASP A 55 -7.62 -1.90 -18.28
C ASP A 55 -7.28 -3.33 -18.74
N TYR A 56 -6.68 -4.12 -17.86
CA TYR A 56 -6.30 -5.50 -18.14
C TYR A 56 -7.52 -6.39 -18.38
N LEU A 57 -8.54 -6.29 -17.52
CA LEU A 57 -9.77 -7.07 -17.67
C LEU A 57 -10.54 -6.73 -18.96
N GLN A 58 -10.54 -5.46 -19.38
CA GLN A 58 -11.18 -5.05 -20.62
C GLN A 58 -10.52 -5.67 -21.86
N GLN A 59 -9.23 -5.94 -21.81
CA GLN A 59 -8.45 -6.52 -22.92
C GLN A 59 -8.36 -8.05 -22.84
N SER A 60 -8.73 -8.64 -21.70
CA SER A 60 -8.60 -10.07 -21.45
C SER A 60 -9.76 -10.87 -22.02
N GLN A 61 -9.56 -12.18 -22.22
CA GLN A 61 -10.62 -13.13 -22.56
C GLN A 61 -11.53 -13.36 -21.33
N PRO A 62 -12.79 -13.78 -21.55
CA PRO A 62 -13.64 -14.21 -20.44
C PRO A 62 -12.96 -15.29 -19.59
N GLY A 63 -13.02 -15.13 -18.26
CA GLY A 63 -12.36 -16.06 -17.33
C GLY A 63 -12.38 -15.56 -15.89
N VAL A 64 -11.79 -16.34 -15.00
CA VAL A 64 -11.59 -15.97 -13.60
C VAL A 64 -10.24 -15.26 -13.46
N TYR A 65 -10.25 -14.14 -12.74
CA TYR A 65 -9.07 -13.35 -12.47
C TYR A 65 -8.94 -13.08 -10.97
N ILE A 66 -7.76 -13.32 -10.42
CA ILE A 66 -7.46 -13.17 -9.00
C ILE A 66 -6.52 -11.98 -8.83
N SER A 67 -6.90 -11.03 -7.97
CA SER A 67 -6.09 -9.85 -7.71
C SER A 67 -4.74 -10.18 -7.07
N SER A 68 -3.67 -9.63 -7.62
CA SER A 68 -2.30 -9.72 -7.06
C SER A 68 -2.01 -8.69 -5.97
N ALA A 69 -2.99 -7.88 -5.55
CA ALA A 69 -2.78 -6.80 -4.57
C ALA A 69 -2.30 -7.31 -3.20
N CYS A 70 -2.68 -8.54 -2.82
CA CYS A 70 -2.30 -9.16 -1.55
C CYS A 70 -1.19 -10.21 -1.74
N PRO A 71 0.05 -9.97 -1.27
CA PRO A 71 1.14 -10.93 -1.40
C PRO A 71 0.86 -12.25 -0.66
N VAL A 72 0.07 -12.25 0.42
CA VAL A 72 -0.32 -13.46 1.13
C VAL A 72 -1.15 -14.38 0.24
N VAL A 73 -2.14 -13.82 -0.46
CA VAL A 73 -2.99 -14.58 -1.40
C VAL A 73 -2.16 -15.13 -2.56
N VAL A 74 -1.30 -14.30 -3.13
CA VAL A 74 -0.40 -14.71 -4.24
C VAL A 74 0.49 -15.88 -3.83
N GLU A 75 1.17 -15.77 -2.69
CA GLU A 75 2.06 -16.84 -2.21
C GLU A 75 1.28 -18.10 -1.78
N TYR A 76 0.08 -17.94 -1.20
CA TYR A 76 -0.79 -19.07 -0.87
C TYR A 76 -1.18 -19.84 -2.12
N ILE A 77 -1.66 -19.15 -3.16
CA ILE A 77 -2.06 -19.79 -4.43
C ILE A 77 -0.86 -20.49 -5.06
N ARG A 78 0.26 -19.83 -5.20
CA ARG A 78 1.48 -20.42 -5.78
C ARG A 78 1.93 -21.69 -5.06
N LYS A 79 1.75 -21.74 -3.76
CA LYS A 79 2.23 -22.84 -2.93
C LYS A 79 1.24 -23.99 -2.77
N TYR A 80 -0.06 -23.69 -2.66
CA TYR A 80 -1.08 -24.65 -2.27
C TYR A 80 -2.18 -24.88 -3.30
N SER A 81 -2.24 -24.06 -4.35
CA SER A 81 -3.24 -24.13 -5.44
C SER A 81 -2.60 -23.67 -6.76
N ALA A 82 -1.46 -24.28 -7.09
CA ALA A 82 -0.61 -23.84 -8.20
C ALA A 82 -1.33 -23.80 -9.56
N GLU A 83 -2.37 -24.62 -9.73
CA GLU A 83 -3.26 -24.65 -10.90
C GLU A 83 -3.96 -23.31 -11.16
N HIS A 84 -4.18 -22.51 -10.12
CA HIS A 84 -4.82 -21.19 -10.22
C HIS A 84 -3.80 -20.03 -10.43
N THR A 85 -2.51 -20.33 -10.41
CA THR A 85 -1.46 -19.30 -10.64
C THR A 85 -1.66 -18.51 -11.94
N PRO A 86 -2.09 -19.11 -13.07
CA PRO A 86 -2.33 -18.36 -14.31
C PRO A 86 -3.48 -17.34 -14.21
N ALA A 87 -4.38 -17.48 -13.23
CA ALA A 87 -5.48 -16.55 -13.01
C ALA A 87 -5.05 -15.28 -12.24
N ILE A 88 -3.87 -15.28 -11.61
CA ILE A 88 -3.37 -14.12 -10.86
C ILE A 88 -3.06 -12.98 -11.84
N THR A 89 -3.65 -11.80 -11.60
CA THR A 89 -3.39 -10.62 -12.43
C THR A 89 -1.92 -10.21 -12.35
N PRO A 90 -1.26 -9.86 -13.48
CA PRO A 90 0.17 -9.55 -13.53
C PRO A 90 0.45 -8.10 -13.10
N MET A 91 -0.10 -7.68 -11.97
CA MET A 91 0.05 -6.32 -11.45
C MET A 91 0.99 -6.29 -10.24
N LEU A 92 1.63 -5.14 -10.03
CA LEU A 92 2.34 -4.85 -8.78
C LEU A 92 1.32 -4.73 -7.63
N SER A 93 1.74 -5.03 -6.42
CA SER A 93 0.92 -4.69 -5.25
C SER A 93 0.83 -3.16 -5.07
N PRO A 94 -0.18 -2.65 -4.33
CA PRO A 94 -0.28 -1.22 -4.03
C PRO A 94 0.99 -0.60 -3.44
N MET A 95 1.70 -1.32 -2.57
CA MET A 95 2.97 -0.87 -2.01
C MET A 95 4.04 -0.65 -3.09
N LEU A 96 4.22 -1.62 -3.97
CA LEU A 96 5.24 -1.54 -5.03
C LEU A 96 4.85 -0.52 -6.12
N ALA A 97 3.57 -0.48 -6.48
CA ALA A 97 3.04 0.50 -7.42
C ALA A 97 3.24 1.94 -6.89
N HIS A 98 2.95 2.17 -5.61
CA HIS A 98 3.16 3.46 -4.97
C HIS A 98 4.64 3.85 -4.92
N ALA A 99 5.52 2.92 -4.54
CA ALA A 99 6.96 3.18 -4.54
C ALA A 99 7.48 3.56 -5.94
N ARG A 100 6.96 2.93 -6.99
CA ARG A 100 7.27 3.29 -8.38
C ARG A 100 6.81 4.72 -8.69
N ILE A 101 5.55 5.07 -8.37
CA ILE A 101 5.02 6.44 -8.56
C ILE A 101 5.92 7.46 -7.86
N LEU A 102 6.30 7.22 -6.62
CA LEU A 102 7.15 8.13 -5.87
C LEU A 102 8.53 8.30 -6.49
N LYS A 103 9.15 7.21 -6.97
CA LYS A 103 10.45 7.28 -7.66
C LYS A 103 10.34 7.97 -9.02
N ASP A 104 9.26 7.75 -9.76
CA ASP A 104 9.03 8.43 -11.04
C ASP A 104 8.81 9.95 -10.83
N TYR A 105 8.18 10.35 -9.71
CA TYR A 105 7.90 11.75 -9.39
C TYR A 105 9.11 12.49 -8.79
N TYR A 106 9.82 11.87 -7.84
CA TYR A 106 10.89 12.51 -7.07
C TYR A 106 12.30 12.12 -7.52
N GLY A 107 12.43 11.14 -8.41
CA GLY A 107 13.69 10.60 -8.91
C GLY A 107 14.07 9.25 -8.28
N ASN A 108 14.88 8.47 -9.00
CA ASN A 108 15.26 7.10 -8.62
C ASN A 108 16.09 7.03 -7.33
N ASP A 109 16.75 8.13 -6.95
CA ASP A 109 17.55 8.20 -5.71
C ASP A 109 16.67 8.27 -4.45
N LEU A 110 15.35 8.45 -4.61
CA LEU A 110 14.41 8.43 -3.50
C LEU A 110 14.45 7.08 -2.80
N LYS A 111 14.55 7.13 -1.47
CA LYS A 111 14.37 5.96 -0.60
C LYS A 111 12.94 5.89 -0.10
N VAL A 112 12.28 4.78 -0.36
CA VAL A 112 10.91 4.53 0.09
C VAL A 112 10.93 3.50 1.20
N ILE A 113 10.36 3.87 2.34
CA ILE A 113 10.08 2.96 3.46
C ILE A 113 8.57 2.79 3.53
N PHE A 114 8.09 1.56 3.63
CA PHE A 114 6.67 1.28 3.79
C PHE A 114 6.34 1.04 5.26
N ALA A 115 5.21 1.58 5.74
CA ALA A 115 4.62 1.26 7.03
C ALA A 115 3.17 0.79 6.88
N GLY A 116 2.85 -0.37 7.46
CA GLY A 116 1.50 -0.94 7.37
C GLY A 116 1.27 -2.11 8.32
N PRO A 117 0.07 -2.72 8.34
CA PRO A 117 -0.26 -3.77 9.32
C PRO A 117 0.32 -5.14 8.95
N CYS A 118 0.64 -5.37 7.67
CA CYS A 118 0.89 -6.70 7.12
C CYS A 118 2.37 -7.08 7.17
N ILE A 119 2.70 -8.16 7.90
CA ILE A 119 4.09 -8.66 8.00
C ILE A 119 4.63 -9.20 6.66
N CYS A 120 3.77 -9.72 5.77
CA CYS A 120 4.20 -10.23 4.47
C CYS A 120 4.75 -9.14 3.54
N LYS A 121 4.45 -7.87 3.82
CA LYS A 121 5.06 -6.74 3.12
C LYS A 121 6.56 -6.63 3.38
N LYS A 122 7.08 -7.16 4.48
CA LYS A 122 8.53 -7.25 4.74
C LYS A 122 9.20 -8.17 3.71
N LEU A 123 8.62 -9.36 3.49
CA LEU A 123 9.13 -10.29 2.48
C LEU A 123 9.03 -9.71 1.06
N GLU A 124 7.91 -9.07 0.74
CA GLU A 124 7.74 -8.41 -0.56
C GLU A 124 8.78 -7.31 -0.78
N ALA A 125 9.03 -6.45 0.22
CA ALA A 125 10.07 -5.42 0.16
C ALA A 125 11.47 -6.03 0.01
N ASP A 126 11.75 -7.19 0.62
CA ASP A 126 13.03 -7.88 0.48
C ASP A 126 13.27 -8.39 -0.94
N HIS A 127 12.22 -8.73 -1.70
CA HIS A 127 12.31 -9.14 -3.09
C HIS A 127 12.40 -7.97 -4.07
N PHE A 128 12.02 -6.74 -3.66
CA PHE A 128 11.95 -5.55 -4.53
C PHE A 128 12.69 -4.36 -3.92
N LYS A 129 13.95 -4.60 -3.54
CA LYS A 129 14.82 -3.58 -2.88
C LYS A 129 15.03 -2.33 -3.74
N GLU A 130 14.94 -2.45 -5.05
CA GLU A 130 15.04 -1.32 -5.98
C GLU A 130 13.85 -0.35 -5.85
N LEU A 131 12.70 -0.82 -5.35
CA LEU A 131 11.50 0.00 -5.12
C LEU A 131 11.35 0.42 -3.66
N VAL A 132 11.43 -0.53 -2.73
CA VAL A 132 11.20 -0.33 -1.30
C VAL A 132 12.42 -0.77 -0.52
N GLU A 133 13.04 0.15 0.22
CA GLU A 133 14.23 -0.16 1.03
C GLU A 133 13.90 -1.15 2.15
N VAL A 134 12.80 -0.89 2.86
CA VAL A 134 12.32 -1.74 3.94
C VAL A 134 10.82 -1.51 4.17
N ALA A 135 10.13 -2.57 4.59
CA ALA A 135 8.78 -2.47 5.13
C ALA A 135 8.79 -2.70 6.64
N ILE A 136 8.10 -1.85 7.37
CA ILE A 136 7.90 -1.95 8.81
C ILE A 136 6.42 -2.12 9.12
N THR A 137 6.12 -2.73 10.26
CA THR A 137 4.74 -2.78 10.76
C THR A 137 4.38 -1.51 11.51
N PHE A 138 3.09 -1.24 11.71
CA PHE A 138 2.65 -0.16 12.59
C PHE A 138 3.16 -0.34 14.03
N LYS A 139 3.28 -1.59 14.48
CA LYS A 139 3.89 -1.90 15.77
C LYS A 139 5.37 -1.48 15.81
N ASP A 140 6.12 -1.75 14.73
CA ASP A 140 7.52 -1.30 14.62
C ASP A 140 7.60 0.23 14.66
N LEU A 141 6.67 0.92 13.98
CA LEU A 141 6.61 2.38 13.96
C LEU A 141 6.29 2.96 15.36
N LYS A 142 5.32 2.39 16.09
CA LYS A 142 4.99 2.77 17.47
C LYS A 142 6.20 2.58 18.39
N ASN A 143 6.86 1.43 18.33
CA ASN A 143 8.06 1.15 19.10
C ASN A 143 9.21 2.13 18.76
N TRP A 144 9.28 2.58 17.50
CA TRP A 144 10.29 3.57 17.10
C TRP A 144 9.98 4.94 17.70
N PHE A 145 8.72 5.37 17.71
CA PHE A 145 8.33 6.59 18.42
C PHE A 145 8.72 6.54 19.90
N GLU A 146 8.41 5.44 20.58
CA GLU A 146 8.76 5.25 22.00
C GLU A 146 10.27 5.33 22.22
N LYS A 147 11.07 4.65 21.41
CA LYS A 147 12.54 4.63 21.49
C LYS A 147 13.15 6.03 21.34
N GLU A 148 12.60 6.83 20.44
CA GLU A 148 13.06 8.20 20.18
C GLU A 148 12.38 9.25 21.10
N ASN A 149 11.58 8.79 22.08
CA ASN A 149 10.81 9.65 22.99
C ASN A 149 9.93 10.68 22.24
N ILE A 150 9.32 10.23 21.13
CA ILE A 150 8.36 11.02 20.36
C ILE A 150 6.96 10.65 20.82
N HIS A 151 6.20 11.66 21.24
CA HIS A 151 4.82 11.54 21.69
C HIS A 151 3.89 12.19 20.67
N PRO A 152 3.36 11.45 19.67
CA PRO A 152 2.59 12.04 18.58
C PRO A 152 1.39 12.86 19.05
N GLU A 153 0.69 12.38 20.11
CA GLU A 153 -0.48 13.03 20.70
C GLU A 153 -0.21 14.41 21.28
N GLN A 154 1.07 14.71 21.58
CA GLN A 154 1.50 16.01 22.14
C GLN A 154 1.97 16.99 21.05
N LEU A 155 2.05 16.52 19.80
CA LEU A 155 2.55 17.37 18.72
C LEU A 155 1.48 18.29 18.18
N THR A 156 1.88 19.53 17.92
CA THR A 156 1.07 20.47 17.15
C THR A 156 1.50 20.38 15.69
N PRO A 157 0.60 19.96 14.77
CA PRO A 157 0.93 19.88 13.35
C PRO A 157 1.27 21.27 12.77
N ALA A 158 2.26 21.30 11.91
CA ALA A 158 2.59 22.48 11.09
C ALA A 158 1.83 22.41 9.74
N ALA A 159 1.88 23.50 8.97
CA ALA A 159 1.20 23.57 7.68
C ALA A 159 1.71 22.54 6.66
N GLU A 160 2.96 22.14 6.78
CA GLU A 160 3.59 21.12 5.93
C GLU A 160 3.33 19.66 6.37
N ASP A 161 2.65 19.43 7.50
CA ASP A 161 2.34 18.09 7.99
C ASP A 161 1.08 17.54 7.33
N HIS A 162 1.17 17.34 6.01
CA HIS A 162 0.16 16.74 5.16
C HIS A 162 0.79 15.70 4.22
N PHE A 163 -0.03 14.88 3.58
CA PHE A 163 0.44 13.91 2.61
C PHE A 163 1.03 14.58 1.36
N ILE A 164 2.11 14.00 0.85
CA ILE A 164 2.79 14.41 -0.37
C ILE A 164 2.82 13.25 -1.39
N PRO A 165 2.89 13.52 -2.71
CA PRO A 165 2.73 14.82 -3.35
C PRO A 165 1.28 15.31 -3.40
N TRP A 166 0.31 14.41 -3.22
CA TRP A 166 -1.14 14.67 -3.15
C TRP A 166 -1.82 13.67 -2.24
N GLN A 167 -3.09 13.89 -1.94
CA GLN A 167 -3.95 12.99 -1.20
C GLN A 167 -4.56 11.95 -2.14
N ALA A 168 -4.72 10.71 -1.67
CA ALA A 168 -5.47 9.68 -2.36
C ALA A 168 -6.99 9.92 -2.28
N GLY A 169 -7.71 9.32 -3.21
CA GLY A 169 -9.17 9.27 -3.22
C GLY A 169 -9.68 7.88 -2.83
N ILE A 170 -10.26 7.18 -3.80
CA ILE A 170 -10.95 5.88 -3.61
C ILE A 170 -10.00 4.75 -3.13
N GLY A 171 -8.71 4.86 -3.40
CA GLY A 171 -7.71 3.89 -2.94
C GLY A 171 -7.61 3.77 -1.41
N SER A 172 -8.10 4.77 -0.68
CA SER A 172 -8.19 4.73 0.79
C SER A 172 -9.15 3.65 1.30
N LEU A 173 -10.05 3.13 0.46
CA LEU A 173 -10.98 2.05 0.78
C LEU A 173 -10.35 0.65 0.78
N TYR A 174 -9.14 0.47 0.26
CA TYR A 174 -8.50 -0.85 0.18
C TYR A 174 -8.42 -1.64 1.50
N PRO A 175 -8.36 -1.03 2.70
CA PRO A 175 -8.36 -1.79 3.95
C PRO A 175 -9.68 -2.49 4.28
N VAL A 176 -10.80 -2.05 3.70
CA VAL A 176 -12.10 -2.66 3.96
C VAL A 176 -12.37 -3.79 2.96
N GLU A 177 -13.22 -4.75 3.35
CA GLU A 177 -13.61 -5.84 2.46
C GLU A 177 -14.22 -5.30 1.17
N GLY A 178 -13.75 -5.83 0.04
CA GLY A 178 -14.17 -5.35 -1.28
C GLY A 178 -13.68 -3.96 -1.66
N GLY A 179 -12.88 -3.30 -0.83
CA GLY A 179 -12.44 -1.91 -1.03
C GLY A 179 -11.66 -1.63 -2.32
N MET A 180 -11.12 -2.66 -2.96
CA MET A 180 -10.54 -2.55 -4.30
C MET A 180 -11.61 -2.43 -5.41
N LEU A 181 -12.78 -3.05 -5.21
CA LEU A 181 -13.78 -3.25 -6.26
C LEU A 181 -14.39 -1.95 -6.81
N PRO A 182 -14.64 -0.90 -6.01
CA PRO A 182 -15.14 0.37 -6.54
C PRO A 182 -14.19 1.05 -7.55
N GLY A 183 -12.89 0.78 -7.46
CA GLY A 183 -11.89 1.33 -8.39
C GLY A 183 -11.74 0.55 -9.69
N ILE A 184 -12.46 -0.56 -9.87
CA ILE A 184 -12.45 -1.36 -11.09
C ILE A 184 -13.71 -1.01 -11.89
N ASP A 185 -13.54 -0.45 -13.08
CA ASP A 185 -14.65 -0.17 -14.00
C ASP A 185 -15.20 -1.48 -14.59
N GLY A 186 -16.50 -1.69 -14.47
CA GLY A 186 -17.21 -2.86 -14.99
C GLY A 186 -18.26 -2.51 -16.06
N GLU A 187 -18.41 -1.23 -16.44
CA GLU A 187 -19.49 -0.80 -17.33
C GLU A 187 -19.33 -1.31 -18.78
N SER A 188 -18.10 -1.56 -19.22
CA SER A 188 -17.82 -1.98 -20.60
C SER A 188 -17.91 -3.49 -20.84
N LYS A 189 -17.89 -4.33 -19.80
CA LYS A 189 -18.02 -5.79 -19.84
C LYS A 189 -18.80 -6.28 -18.63
N GLU A 190 -19.45 -7.44 -18.78
CA GLU A 190 -20.12 -8.12 -17.67
C GLU A 190 -19.06 -8.69 -16.71
N ILE A 191 -18.64 -7.88 -15.73
CA ILE A 191 -17.66 -8.25 -14.71
C ILE A 191 -18.38 -8.51 -13.40
N VAL A 192 -18.39 -9.76 -12.94
CA VAL A 192 -18.82 -10.13 -11.59
C VAL A 192 -17.64 -9.94 -10.64
N LYS A 193 -17.79 -9.05 -9.65
CA LYS A 193 -16.76 -8.72 -8.68
C LYS A 193 -17.08 -9.41 -7.36
N MET A 194 -16.13 -10.19 -6.84
CA MET A 194 -16.27 -10.90 -5.57
C MET A 194 -15.11 -10.56 -4.63
N ALA A 195 -15.40 -10.42 -3.35
CA ALA A 195 -14.41 -10.27 -2.30
C ALA A 195 -14.57 -11.38 -1.27
N PHE A 196 -13.45 -11.82 -0.72
CA PHE A 196 -13.40 -12.86 0.30
C PHE A 196 -12.57 -12.36 1.47
N SER A 197 -13.11 -12.50 2.68
CA SER A 197 -12.48 -12.03 3.92
C SER A 197 -11.43 -13.00 4.48
N ASP A 198 -11.45 -14.27 4.03
CA ASP A 198 -10.48 -15.27 4.47
C ASP A 198 -10.04 -16.23 3.34
N LEU A 199 -8.98 -16.99 3.60
CA LEU A 199 -8.41 -17.94 2.63
C LEU A 199 -9.20 -19.24 2.50
N SER A 200 -10.14 -19.55 3.41
CA SER A 200 -10.91 -20.79 3.37
C SER A 200 -11.81 -20.87 2.14
N ASN A 201 -12.26 -19.71 1.65
CA ASN A 201 -13.14 -19.58 0.50
C ASN A 201 -12.43 -19.64 -0.86
N ILE A 202 -11.09 -19.67 -0.88
CA ILE A 202 -10.33 -19.75 -2.16
C ILE A 202 -10.60 -21.04 -2.94
N LYS A 203 -11.00 -22.11 -2.25
CA LYS A 203 -11.30 -23.38 -2.89
C LYS A 203 -12.68 -23.43 -3.59
N ASP A 204 -13.51 -22.41 -3.35
CA ASP A 204 -14.88 -22.33 -3.88
C ASP A 204 -14.96 -21.42 -5.12
N VAL A 205 -13.82 -20.92 -5.61
CA VAL A 205 -13.64 -20.10 -6.82
C VAL A 205 -13.13 -20.99 -7.96
#